data_be6bf5d4646e9909cbf1a182d43e0fe6
#
_entry.id   be6bf5d4646e9909cbf1a182d43e0fe6
#
_cell.length_a   1.000
_cell.length_b   1.000
_cell.length_c   1.000
_cell.angle_alpha   90.00
_cell.angle_beta   90.00
_cell.angle_gamma   90.00
#
_symmetry.space_group_name_H-M   'P 1'
#
loop_
_entity.id
_entity.type
_entity.pdbx_description
1 polymer ?
#
loop_
_entity_poly.entity_id
_entity_poly.type
_entity_poly.pdbx_seq_one_letter_code
_entity_poly.pdbx_strand_id
1 'polypeptide(L)'
;MKKIEAIIKPFKLDEVKEALQEVGVQGITVIEAKGFGRQKGHTELYRGAEYVVDFLPKVKLEIVIADHMVDKAVEAIKSAAQTGRIGDGKIFVSHVEEVIRIRTGETGADAV
;
A
#
# COMPACT_ATOMS: atom_id res chain seq x y z
N MET A 1 -1.40 -7.06 17.06
CA MET A 1 -1.47 -5.98 16.07
C MET A 1 -0.49 -6.22 14.94
N LYS A 2 -0.91 -5.97 13.74
CA LYS A 2 -0.06 -6.12 12.55
C LYS A 2 -0.09 -4.86 11.71
N LYS A 3 1.02 -4.57 11.08
CA LYS A 3 1.14 -3.53 10.07
C LYS A 3 1.14 -4.19 8.70
N ILE A 4 0.29 -3.69 7.83
CA ILE A 4 0.28 -4.09 6.43
C ILE A 4 0.80 -2.91 5.62
N GLU A 5 1.82 -3.17 4.83
CA GLU A 5 2.33 -2.25 3.83
C GLU A 5 2.06 -2.85 2.46
N ALA A 6 1.41 -2.10 1.59
CA ALA A 6 1.14 -2.56 0.24
C ALA A 6 1.68 -1.55 -0.77
N ILE A 7 2.51 -2.04 -1.67
CA ILE A 7 2.98 -1.25 -2.81
C ILE A 7 2.14 -1.64 -4.01
N ILE A 8 1.40 -0.69 -4.56
CA ILE A 8 0.43 -0.94 -5.63
C ILE A 8 0.60 0.04 -6.78
N LYS A 9 -0.01 -0.27 -7.91
CA LYS A 9 -0.12 0.66 -9.03
C LYS A 9 -1.01 1.84 -8.62
N PRO A 10 -0.65 3.09 -8.97
CA PRO A 10 -1.40 4.27 -8.50
C PRO A 10 -2.88 4.26 -8.88
N PHE A 11 -3.24 3.78 -10.06
CA PHE A 11 -4.63 3.79 -10.53
C PHE A 11 -5.52 2.77 -9.80
N LYS A 12 -4.93 1.90 -8.97
CA LYS A 12 -5.67 0.93 -8.16
C LYS A 12 -6.02 1.46 -6.76
N LEU A 13 -5.54 2.64 -6.39
CA LEU A 13 -5.71 3.17 -5.05
C LEU A 13 -7.17 3.25 -4.60
N ASP A 14 -8.04 3.80 -5.43
CA ASP A 14 -9.46 3.98 -5.06
C ASP A 14 -10.16 2.64 -4.84
N GLU A 15 -9.91 1.67 -5.71
CA GLU A 15 -10.48 0.33 -5.59
C GLU A 15 -10.01 -0.37 -4.30
N VAL A 16 -8.72 -0.24 -3.98
CA VAL A 16 -8.15 -0.82 -2.76
C VAL A 16 -8.73 -0.16 -1.51
N LYS A 17 -8.84 1.17 -1.52
CA LYS A 17 -9.45 1.91 -0.42
C LYS A 17 -10.87 1.44 -0.15
N GLU A 18 -11.69 1.35 -1.19
CA GLU A 18 -13.07 0.88 -1.07
C GLU A 18 -13.15 -0.55 -0.54
N ALA A 19 -12.31 -1.44 -1.05
CA ALA A 19 -12.27 -2.83 -0.59
C ALA A 19 -11.89 -2.94 0.89
N LEU A 20 -10.94 -2.13 1.33
CA LEU A 20 -10.53 -2.10 2.75
C LEU A 20 -11.64 -1.55 3.64
N GLN A 21 -12.35 -0.53 3.20
CA GLN A 21 -13.50 0.01 3.95
C GLN A 21 -14.61 -1.04 4.11
N GLU A 22 -14.89 -1.81 3.08
CA GLU A 22 -15.90 -2.88 3.11
C GLU A 22 -15.59 -3.95 4.16
N VAL A 23 -14.32 -4.25 4.42
CA VAL A 23 -13.93 -5.24 5.43
C VAL A 23 -13.71 -4.62 6.80
N GLY A 24 -14.00 -3.32 6.98
CA GLY A 24 -13.99 -2.67 8.27
C GLY A 24 -12.71 -1.92 8.62
N VAL A 25 -11.79 -1.74 7.70
CA VAL A 25 -10.58 -0.92 7.93
C VAL A 25 -10.98 0.55 7.83
N GLN A 26 -10.72 1.32 8.90
CA GLN A 26 -11.15 2.71 8.99
C GLN A 26 -10.04 3.72 8.68
N GLY A 27 -8.80 3.40 9.01
CA GLY A 27 -7.67 4.31 8.83
C GLY A 27 -6.67 3.77 7.82
N ILE A 28 -6.29 4.59 6.85
CA ILE A 28 -5.32 4.24 5.82
C ILE A 28 -4.37 5.41 5.64
N THR A 29 -3.06 5.15 5.67
CA THR A 29 -2.06 6.14 5.32
C THR A 29 -1.57 5.85 3.91
N VAL A 30 -1.52 6.87 3.07
CA VAL A 30 -1.12 6.76 1.68
C VAL A 30 0.12 7.60 1.45
N ILE A 31 1.12 6.99 0.82
CA ILE A 31 2.40 7.64 0.51
C ILE A 31 2.67 7.45 -0.97
N GLU A 32 2.98 8.53 -1.67
CA GLU A 32 3.48 8.44 -3.03
C GLU A 32 4.89 7.87 -3.01
N ALA A 33 5.14 6.89 -3.88
CA ALA A 33 6.41 6.19 -3.93
C ALA A 33 6.86 6.00 -5.38
N LYS A 34 8.11 5.64 -5.55
CA LYS A 34 8.67 5.25 -6.84
C LYS A 34 9.30 3.88 -6.68
N GLY A 35 9.07 3.02 -7.66
CA GLY A 35 9.58 1.67 -7.62
C GLY A 35 10.46 1.36 -8.80
N PHE A 36 11.49 0.57 -8.55
CA PHE A 36 12.32 -0.04 -9.56
C PHE A 36 12.28 -1.56 -9.32
N GLY A 37 12.00 -2.30 -10.37
CA GLY A 37 11.88 -3.74 -10.23
C GLY A 37 11.73 -4.42 -11.58
N ARG A 38 10.94 -5.50 -11.63
CA ARG A 38 10.72 -6.29 -12.85
C ARG A 38 9.90 -5.54 -13.89
N GLN A 39 9.05 -4.61 -13.50
CA GLN A 39 8.39 -3.69 -14.41
C GLN A 39 9.42 -2.67 -14.88
N LYS A 40 9.74 -2.70 -16.17
CA LYS A 40 10.76 -1.83 -16.73
C LYS A 40 10.21 -0.43 -16.96
N GLY A 41 11.10 0.57 -16.82
CA GLY A 41 10.82 1.94 -17.20
C GLY A 41 10.73 2.11 -18.70
N HIS A 42 10.62 3.34 -19.13
CA HIS A 42 10.51 3.73 -20.53
C HIS A 42 11.49 4.86 -20.84
N THR A 43 11.69 5.11 -22.13
CA THR A 43 12.53 6.21 -22.60
C THR A 43 11.66 7.43 -22.88
N GLU A 44 12.08 8.58 -22.38
CA GLU A 44 11.43 9.87 -22.65
C GLU A 44 12.42 10.81 -23.36
N LEU A 45 11.88 11.69 -24.21
CA LEU A 45 12.64 12.75 -24.85
C LEU A 45 12.45 14.05 -24.08
N TYR A 46 13.56 14.69 -23.74
CA TYR A 46 13.55 15.99 -23.10
C TYR A 46 14.67 16.86 -23.70
N ARG A 47 14.30 18.00 -24.29
CA ARG A 47 15.23 18.93 -24.96
C ARG A 47 16.14 18.25 -25.99
N GLY A 48 15.59 17.29 -26.75
CA GLY A 48 16.32 16.58 -27.78
C GLY A 48 17.24 15.46 -27.32
N ALA A 49 17.27 15.18 -26.02
CA ALA A 49 18.02 14.06 -25.44
C ALA A 49 17.09 12.98 -24.93
N GLU A 50 17.50 11.73 -25.07
CA GLU A 50 16.78 10.58 -24.56
C GLU A 50 17.16 10.33 -23.09
N TYR A 51 16.15 10.11 -22.24
CA TYR A 51 16.33 9.74 -20.84
C TYR A 51 15.60 8.43 -20.57
N VAL A 52 16.27 7.50 -19.92
CA VAL A 52 15.66 6.25 -19.47
C VAL A 52 14.97 6.52 -18.13
N VAL A 53 13.67 6.24 -18.08
CA VAL A 53 12.90 6.33 -16.85
C VAL A 53 12.91 4.98 -16.16
N ASP A 54 13.80 4.80 -15.18
CA ASP A 54 13.99 3.54 -14.46
C ASP A 54 12.99 3.36 -13.33
N PHE A 55 12.60 4.46 -12.68
CA PHE A 55 11.65 4.45 -11.59
C PHE A 55 10.25 4.77 -12.06
N LEU A 56 9.30 3.96 -11.65
CA LEU A 56 7.89 4.14 -11.98
C LEU A 56 7.11 4.58 -10.75
N PRO A 57 6.09 5.43 -10.92
CA PRO A 57 5.25 5.82 -9.79
C PRO A 57 4.52 4.63 -9.21
N LYS A 58 4.47 4.59 -7.90
CA LYS A 58 3.77 3.61 -7.09
C LYS A 58 3.06 4.34 -5.95
N VAL A 59 2.16 3.65 -5.29
CA VAL A 59 1.55 4.11 -4.05
C VAL A 59 1.83 3.09 -2.97
N LYS A 60 2.24 3.56 -1.81
CA LYS A 60 2.41 2.74 -0.63
C LYS A 60 1.26 3.02 0.33
N LEU A 61 0.54 1.98 0.68
CA LEU A 61 -0.49 2.02 1.72
C LEU A 61 0.08 1.45 3.00
N GLU A 62 -0.22 2.09 4.13
CA GLU A 62 0.09 1.56 5.44
C GLU A 62 -1.17 1.52 6.28
N ILE A 63 -1.45 0.36 6.86
CA ILE A 63 -2.51 0.19 7.84
C ILE A 63 -1.99 -0.63 9.02
N VAL A 64 -2.52 -0.33 10.20
CA VAL A 64 -2.26 -1.11 11.42
C VAL A 64 -3.61 -1.61 11.93
N ILE A 65 -3.72 -2.91 12.11
CA ILE A 65 -4.99 -3.58 12.43
C ILE A 65 -4.80 -4.69 13.45
N ALA A 66 -5.91 -5.11 14.04
CA ALA A 66 -5.92 -6.27 14.92
C ALA A 66 -5.61 -7.54 14.13
N ASP A 67 -5.00 -8.52 14.80
CA ASP A 67 -4.58 -9.78 14.17
C ASP A 67 -5.71 -10.49 13.42
N HIS A 68 -6.92 -10.49 13.97
CA HIS A 68 -8.05 -11.19 13.38
C HIS A 68 -8.56 -10.57 12.07
N MET A 69 -8.13 -9.36 11.75
CA MET A 69 -8.51 -8.66 10.52
C MET A 69 -7.51 -8.84 9.39
N VAL A 70 -6.35 -9.40 9.65
CA VAL A 70 -5.24 -9.45 8.68
C VAL A 70 -5.63 -10.19 7.40
N ASP A 71 -6.18 -11.38 7.52
CA ASP A 71 -6.50 -12.17 6.34
C ASP A 71 -7.52 -11.49 5.44
N LYS A 72 -8.53 -10.87 6.02
CA LYS A 72 -9.55 -10.13 5.26
C LYS A 72 -8.95 -8.90 4.56
N ALA A 73 -8.11 -8.17 5.26
CA ALA A 73 -7.46 -6.98 4.71
C ALA A 73 -6.50 -7.33 3.57
N VAL A 74 -5.68 -8.35 3.76
CA VAL A 74 -4.73 -8.82 2.74
C VAL A 74 -5.49 -9.29 1.49
N GLU A 75 -6.55 -10.07 1.64
CA GLU A 75 -7.34 -10.54 0.51
C GLU A 75 -8.03 -9.37 -0.21
N ALA A 76 -8.55 -8.40 0.53
CA ALA A 76 -9.16 -7.21 -0.03
C ALA A 76 -8.17 -6.42 -0.90
N ILE A 77 -6.96 -6.18 -0.39
CA ILE A 77 -5.91 -5.48 -1.15
C ILE A 77 -5.52 -6.29 -2.39
N LYS A 78 -5.24 -7.57 -2.22
CA LYS A 78 -4.80 -8.44 -3.30
C LYS A 78 -5.81 -8.47 -4.43
N SER A 79 -7.08 -8.72 -4.12
CA SER A 79 -8.13 -8.81 -5.14
C SER A 79 -8.36 -7.48 -5.86
N ALA A 80 -8.33 -6.37 -5.13
CA ALA A 80 -8.55 -5.05 -5.73
C ALA A 80 -7.36 -4.54 -6.54
N ALA A 81 -6.14 -4.86 -6.13
CA ALA A 81 -4.92 -4.35 -6.77
C ALA A 81 -4.40 -5.22 -7.91
N GLN A 82 -4.80 -6.48 -7.98
CA GLN A 82 -4.27 -7.44 -8.95
C GLN A 82 -4.74 -7.15 -10.37
N THR A 83 -3.78 -7.04 -11.30
CA THR A 83 -4.06 -6.99 -12.76
C THR A 83 -3.57 -8.27 -13.45
N GLY A 84 -2.70 -9.04 -12.81
CA GLY A 84 -2.04 -10.20 -13.38
C GLY A 84 -0.78 -9.86 -14.18
N ARG A 85 -0.41 -8.58 -14.21
CA ARG A 85 0.77 -8.10 -14.95
C ARG A 85 1.92 -7.77 -14.01
N ILE A 86 3.12 -7.79 -14.54
CA ILE A 86 4.32 -7.34 -13.82
C ILE A 86 4.09 -5.91 -13.33
N GLY A 87 4.49 -5.63 -12.10
CA GLY A 87 4.34 -4.32 -11.49
C GLY A 87 3.13 -4.18 -10.58
N ASP A 88 2.36 -5.22 -10.37
CA ASP A 88 1.20 -5.21 -9.47
C ASP A 88 1.58 -4.88 -8.02
N GLY A 89 2.82 -5.13 -7.65
CA GLY A 89 3.33 -4.80 -6.32
C GLY A 89 3.37 -5.97 -5.36
N LYS A 90 3.52 -5.64 -4.08
CA LYS A 90 3.65 -6.62 -3.00
C LYS A 90 2.96 -6.13 -1.75
N ILE A 91 2.59 -7.08 -0.92
CA ILE A 91 2.02 -6.82 0.40
C ILE A 91 2.99 -7.37 1.44
N PHE A 92 3.33 -6.54 2.43
CA PHE A 92 4.19 -6.92 3.54
C PHE A 92 3.37 -6.88 4.82
N VAL A 93 3.49 -7.93 5.62
CA VAL A 93 2.83 -8.01 6.92
C VAL A 93 3.91 -8.13 7.99
N SER A 94 3.86 -7.26 8.98
CA SER A 94 4.83 -7.26 10.08
C SER A 94 4.13 -7.10 11.41
N HIS A 95 4.79 -7.55 12.47
CA HIS A 95 4.29 -7.40 13.84
C HIS A 95 4.50 -5.96 14.30
N VAL A 96 3.49 -5.40 14.97
CA VAL A 96 3.59 -4.09 15.61
C VAL A 96 3.63 -4.28 17.11
N GLU A 97 4.71 -3.81 17.70
CA GLU A 97 4.93 -3.95 19.13
C GLU A 97 4.04 -3.03 19.95
N GLU A 98 3.89 -1.78 19.50
CA GLU A 98 3.12 -0.77 20.23
C GLU A 98 2.47 0.23 19.29
N VAL A 99 1.25 0.67 19.63
CA VAL A 99 0.55 1.76 18.95
C VAL A 99 0.08 2.75 19.99
N ILE A 100 0.29 4.03 19.72
CA ILE A 100 -0.16 5.11 20.62
C ILE A 100 -0.93 6.10 19.74
N ARG A 101 -2.16 6.39 20.14
CA ARG A 101 -2.97 7.42 19.48
C ARG A 101 -2.58 8.79 20.04
N ILE A 102 -2.10 9.65 19.17
CA ILE A 102 -1.56 10.96 19.60
C ILE A 102 -2.62 11.80 20.31
N ARG A 103 -3.83 11.87 19.75
CA ARG A 103 -4.89 12.75 20.28
C ARG A 103 -5.35 12.34 21.68
N THR A 104 -5.46 11.05 21.94
CA THR A 104 -6.07 10.53 23.17
C THR A 104 -5.07 9.92 24.15
N GLY A 105 -3.87 9.57 23.69
CA GLY A 105 -2.90 8.81 24.46
C GLY A 105 -3.26 7.34 24.64
N GLU A 106 -4.34 6.85 24.03
CA GLU A 106 -4.70 5.43 24.06
C GLU A 106 -3.59 4.58 23.45
N THR A 107 -3.41 3.38 23.99
CA THR A 107 -2.35 2.45 23.59
C THR A 107 -2.89 1.08 23.22
N GLY A 108 -2.08 0.30 22.52
CA GLY A 108 -2.40 -1.09 22.20
C GLY A 108 -3.66 -1.23 21.37
N ALA A 109 -4.50 -2.20 21.70
CA ALA A 109 -5.72 -2.52 20.95
C ALA A 109 -6.71 -1.34 20.87
N ASP A 110 -6.73 -0.48 21.88
CA ASP A 110 -7.62 0.69 21.91
C ASP A 110 -7.16 1.80 20.94
N ALA A 111 -5.91 1.76 20.52
CA ALA A 111 -5.32 2.74 19.62
C ALA A 111 -5.40 2.34 18.15
N VAL A 112 -5.83 1.13 17.87
CA VAL A 112 -5.89 0.58 16.50
C VAL A 112 -7.22 0.87 15.84
#